data_bff7da6f27db532084c8d81159da6bca
#
_entry.id   bff7da6f27db532084c8d81159da6bca
#
_cell.length_a   1.000
_cell.length_b   1.000
_cell.length_c   1.000
_cell.angle_alpha   90.00
_cell.angle_beta   90.00
_cell.angle_gamma   90.00
#
_symmetry.space_group_name_H-M   'P 1'
#
loop_
_entity.id
_entity.type
_entity.pdbx_description
1 polymer ?
#
loop_
_entity_poly.entity_id
_entity_poly.type
_entity_poly.pdbx_seq_one_letter_code
_entity_poly.pdbx_strand_id
1 'polypeptide(L)'
;MNYTSTSLYRYAGGKNKMKDDIIKIIDEIHPNLERMMSPFMGGGCIELALAARGVKVQAYDLFQPLADFWEILSTEGGKRIAEEAAKHYPLRDREHYKSFLPLLESEDKFTRAWSFYISIKGAFSGDLGHTSEASRKNLCPAGLMRLAGFYNPNFSFSFGDCFETIPKHKNDFIYLDPPYYKTTSYYYGIDGSTHEGFNHDKLADILKQHEGGFVMSYDNTDYLKELYKDWTEFRYLEFDYQMAGDVSRRGKKTELIIIKQPKVKVEAKLNALESLLV
;
A
#
# COMPACT_ATOMS: atom_id res chain seq x y z
N MET A 1 10.30 -5.62 -22.43
CA MET A 1 9.66 -6.44 -21.39
C MET A 1 8.62 -5.59 -20.69
N ASN A 2 7.40 -6.09 -20.51
CA ASN A 2 6.39 -5.35 -19.74
C ASN A 2 6.58 -5.65 -18.26
N TYR A 3 6.91 -4.63 -17.47
CA TYR A 3 7.02 -4.77 -16.01
C TYR A 3 5.63 -4.89 -15.36
N THR A 4 5.54 -5.63 -14.25
CA THR A 4 4.30 -5.68 -13.47
C THR A 4 4.00 -4.31 -12.90
N SER A 5 2.86 -3.72 -13.30
CA SER A 5 2.43 -2.36 -12.97
C SER A 5 1.13 -2.29 -12.17
N THR A 6 0.56 -3.46 -11.84
CA THR A 6 -0.74 -3.54 -11.16
C THR A 6 -0.68 -4.49 -9.98
N SER A 7 -1.48 -4.22 -8.95
CA SER A 7 -1.64 -5.12 -7.80
C SER A 7 -2.08 -6.53 -8.24
N LEU A 8 -1.53 -7.55 -7.60
CA LEU A 8 -1.83 -8.96 -7.85
C LEU A 8 -3.12 -9.44 -7.18
N TYR A 9 -3.60 -8.70 -6.22
CA TYR A 9 -4.81 -9.00 -5.44
C TYR A 9 -5.52 -7.70 -5.02
N ARG A 10 -6.75 -7.86 -4.55
CA ARG A 10 -7.49 -6.77 -3.91
C ARG A 10 -7.10 -6.71 -2.43
N TYR A 11 -6.72 -5.54 -1.94
CA TYR A 11 -6.38 -5.31 -0.54
C TYR A 11 -7.35 -4.30 0.07
N ALA A 12 -7.68 -4.47 1.35
CA ALA A 12 -8.54 -3.53 2.07
C ALA A 12 -7.90 -2.13 2.07
N GLY A 13 -8.67 -1.09 1.83
CA GLY A 13 -8.14 0.28 1.70
C GLY A 13 -7.35 0.58 0.42
N GLY A 14 -7.15 -0.40 -0.47
CA GLY A 14 -6.32 -0.23 -1.67
C GLY A 14 -6.79 0.91 -2.60
N LYS A 15 -5.84 1.71 -3.08
CA LYS A 15 -6.04 2.98 -3.81
C LYS A 15 -6.27 2.83 -5.32
N ASN A 16 -6.65 1.63 -5.79
CA ASN A 16 -6.81 1.38 -7.24
C ASN A 16 -7.74 2.36 -7.97
N LYS A 17 -8.78 2.87 -7.31
CA LYS A 17 -9.72 3.83 -7.91
C LYS A 17 -9.15 5.24 -8.03
N MET A 18 -8.23 5.61 -7.17
CA MET A 18 -7.61 6.95 -7.10
C MET A 18 -6.15 6.91 -7.57
N LYS A 19 -5.69 5.76 -8.06
CA LYS A 19 -4.29 5.53 -8.41
C LYS A 19 -3.75 6.60 -9.35
N ASP A 20 -4.46 6.87 -10.43
CA ASP A 20 -3.99 7.78 -11.47
C ASP A 20 -3.98 9.24 -10.98
N ASP A 21 -4.96 9.64 -10.15
CA ASP A 21 -4.99 10.96 -9.52
C ASP A 21 -3.85 11.13 -8.51
N ILE A 22 -3.59 10.12 -7.68
CA ILE A 22 -2.45 10.14 -6.73
C ILE A 22 -1.12 10.22 -7.47
N ILE A 23 -0.93 9.42 -8.52
CA ILE A 23 0.29 9.45 -9.33
C ILE A 23 0.47 10.82 -10.00
N LYS A 24 -0.61 11.41 -10.51
CA LYS A 24 -0.58 12.76 -11.07
C LYS A 24 -0.13 13.81 -10.04
N ILE A 25 -0.62 13.72 -8.81
CA ILE A 25 -0.16 14.59 -7.71
C ILE A 25 1.33 14.36 -7.43
N ILE A 26 1.80 13.12 -7.38
CA ILE A 26 3.22 12.80 -7.19
C ILE A 26 4.05 13.40 -8.32
N ASP A 27 3.65 13.28 -9.58
CA ASP A 27 4.33 13.84 -10.74
C ASP A 27 4.40 15.39 -10.69
N GLU A 28 3.37 16.05 -10.18
CA GLU A 28 3.36 17.51 -9.98
C GLU A 28 4.35 17.94 -8.88
N ILE A 29 4.41 17.18 -7.78
CA ILE A 29 5.31 17.46 -6.66
C ILE A 29 6.76 17.12 -7.01
N HIS A 30 7.00 16.02 -7.70
CA HIS A 30 8.32 15.52 -8.04
C HIS A 30 8.40 15.03 -9.50
N PRO A 31 8.47 15.94 -10.50
CA PRO A 31 8.39 15.61 -11.93
C PRO A 31 9.47 14.62 -12.42
N ASN A 32 10.62 14.60 -11.77
CA ASN A 32 11.75 13.73 -12.10
C ASN A 32 12.02 12.75 -10.96
N LEU A 33 10.97 12.07 -10.48
CA LEU A 33 11.09 11.11 -9.40
C LEU A 33 11.89 9.88 -9.85
N GLU A 34 13.08 9.69 -9.30
CA GLU A 34 13.96 8.55 -9.58
C GLU A 34 13.85 7.46 -8.50
N ARG A 35 13.59 7.86 -7.25
CA ARG A 35 13.50 6.97 -6.10
C ARG A 35 12.33 7.33 -5.20
N MET A 36 11.68 6.32 -4.65
CA MET A 36 10.58 6.46 -3.71
C MET A 36 10.66 5.38 -2.64
N MET A 37 10.31 5.75 -1.42
CA MET A 37 10.06 4.84 -0.32
C MET A 37 8.57 4.76 -0.03
N SER A 38 8.05 3.58 0.35
CA SER A 38 6.66 3.39 0.80
C SER A 38 6.63 2.50 2.04
N PRO A 39 6.25 3.03 3.23
CA PRO A 39 6.28 2.28 4.48
C PRO A 39 4.98 1.51 4.80
N PHE A 40 3.96 1.62 3.95
CA PHE A 40 2.65 0.99 4.10
C PHE A 40 2.18 0.45 2.75
N MET A 41 2.86 -0.57 2.23
CA MET A 41 2.64 -0.97 0.86
C MET A 41 1.27 -1.65 0.63
N GLY A 42 0.83 -2.51 1.54
CA GLY A 42 -0.40 -3.28 1.36
C GLY A 42 -0.47 -3.97 0.00
N GLY A 43 -1.43 -3.56 -0.84
CA GLY A 43 -1.63 -4.10 -2.19
C GLY A 43 -0.69 -3.57 -3.27
N GLY A 44 0.08 -2.53 -3.01
CA GLY A 44 1.14 -2.00 -3.85
C GLY A 44 0.72 -1.39 -5.19
N CYS A 45 -0.48 -0.84 -5.32
CA CYS A 45 -0.96 -0.35 -6.61
C CYS A 45 -0.26 0.92 -7.11
N ILE A 46 0.17 1.81 -6.21
CA ILE A 46 0.94 3.02 -6.51
C ILE A 46 2.40 2.65 -6.78
N GLU A 47 2.97 1.85 -5.88
CA GLU A 47 4.36 1.41 -5.88
C GLU A 47 4.73 0.67 -7.17
N LEU A 48 3.93 -0.33 -7.55
CA LEU A 48 4.17 -1.09 -8.77
C LEU A 48 3.97 -0.26 -10.04
N ALA A 49 3.01 0.67 -10.05
CA ALA A 49 2.79 1.54 -11.19
C ALA A 49 3.98 2.50 -11.39
N LEU A 50 4.51 3.10 -10.33
CA LEU A 50 5.69 3.96 -10.39
C LEU A 50 6.96 3.16 -10.73
N ALA A 51 7.13 1.98 -10.13
CA ALA A 51 8.27 1.11 -10.45
C ALA A 51 8.25 0.66 -11.92
N ALA A 52 7.08 0.40 -12.52
CA ALA A 52 6.97 0.07 -13.94
C ALA A 52 7.33 1.24 -14.87
N ARG A 53 7.25 2.49 -14.37
CA ARG A 53 7.70 3.70 -15.07
C ARG A 53 9.20 3.97 -14.92
N GLY A 54 9.92 3.17 -14.15
CA GLY A 54 11.38 3.28 -13.94
C GLY A 54 11.78 3.89 -12.60
N VAL A 55 10.83 4.29 -11.74
CA VAL A 55 11.12 4.77 -10.39
C VAL A 55 11.66 3.63 -9.54
N LYS A 56 12.78 3.82 -8.85
CA LYS A 56 13.32 2.84 -7.89
C LYS A 56 12.49 2.88 -6.61
N VAL A 57 11.67 1.87 -6.38
CA VAL A 57 10.77 1.79 -5.23
C VAL A 57 11.33 0.83 -4.20
N GLN A 58 11.54 1.34 -2.97
CA GLN A 58 11.76 0.52 -1.78
C GLN A 58 10.50 0.55 -0.92
N ALA A 59 9.82 -0.58 -0.80
CA ALA A 59 8.59 -0.69 -0.05
C ALA A 59 8.75 -1.49 1.24
N TYR A 60 7.88 -1.22 2.21
CA TYR A 60 7.83 -1.89 3.51
C TYR A 60 6.39 -2.13 3.93
N ASP A 61 6.20 -3.09 4.81
CA ASP A 61 4.96 -3.30 5.55
C ASP A 61 5.28 -4.07 6.85
N LEU A 62 4.42 -3.91 7.85
CA LEU A 62 4.59 -4.53 9.16
C LEU A 62 3.86 -5.89 9.27
N PHE A 63 2.95 -6.21 8.36
CA PHE A 63 2.24 -7.48 8.36
C PHE A 63 3.11 -8.60 7.78
N GLN A 64 3.65 -9.46 8.64
CA GLN A 64 4.68 -10.44 8.28
C GLN A 64 4.31 -11.35 7.08
N PRO A 65 3.10 -11.94 6.97
CA PRO A 65 2.78 -12.79 5.82
C PRO A 65 2.75 -12.04 4.49
N LEU A 66 2.29 -10.80 4.50
CA LEU A 66 2.33 -9.90 3.35
C LEU A 66 3.77 -9.53 2.99
N ALA A 67 4.58 -9.25 4.01
CA ALA A 67 5.99 -8.92 3.82
C ALA A 67 6.75 -10.08 3.19
N ASP A 68 6.58 -11.29 3.70
CA ASP A 68 7.20 -12.50 3.14
C ASP A 68 6.81 -12.75 1.69
N PHE A 69 5.54 -12.52 1.37
CA PHE A 69 5.05 -12.60 -0.01
C PHE A 69 5.77 -11.62 -0.94
N TRP A 70 5.82 -10.32 -0.57
CA TRP A 70 6.45 -9.31 -1.41
C TRP A 70 7.98 -9.43 -1.47
N GLU A 71 8.63 -9.84 -0.38
CA GLU A 71 10.08 -10.10 -0.38
C GLU A 71 10.44 -11.22 -1.35
N ILE A 72 9.72 -12.35 -1.33
CA ILE A 72 9.94 -13.44 -2.27
C ILE A 72 9.69 -12.98 -3.71
N LEU A 73 8.61 -12.23 -3.95
CA LEU A 73 8.33 -11.71 -5.28
C LEU A 73 9.42 -10.78 -5.81
N SER A 74 9.95 -9.91 -4.97
CA SER A 74 10.97 -8.94 -5.37
C SER A 74 12.35 -9.57 -5.61
N THR A 75 12.64 -10.73 -5.00
CA THR A 75 13.94 -11.40 -5.08
C THR A 75 13.94 -12.63 -5.99
N GLU A 76 12.93 -13.48 -5.91
CA GLU A 76 12.84 -14.77 -6.60
C GLU A 76 11.77 -14.78 -7.72
N GLY A 77 10.88 -13.77 -7.75
CA GLY A 77 9.70 -13.76 -8.62
C GLY A 77 8.54 -14.61 -8.09
N GLY A 78 7.44 -14.62 -8.82
CA GLY A 78 6.19 -15.23 -8.35
C GLY A 78 5.98 -16.70 -8.71
N LYS A 79 6.87 -17.32 -9.48
CA LYS A 79 6.63 -18.66 -10.05
C LYS A 79 6.41 -19.73 -8.97
N ARG A 80 7.31 -19.80 -7.99
CA ARG A 80 7.26 -20.80 -6.92
C ARG A 80 6.00 -20.68 -6.05
N ILE A 81 5.59 -19.44 -5.71
CA ILE A 81 4.33 -19.20 -4.97
C ILE A 81 3.12 -19.60 -5.83
N ALA A 82 3.12 -19.29 -7.12
CA ALA A 82 2.04 -19.66 -8.03
C ALA A 82 1.88 -21.17 -8.18
N GLU A 83 2.97 -21.90 -8.28
CA GLU A 83 2.99 -23.37 -8.35
C GLU A 83 2.42 -24.00 -7.08
N GLU A 84 2.78 -23.47 -5.90
CA GLU A 84 2.21 -23.97 -4.64
C GLU A 84 0.72 -23.64 -4.52
N ALA A 85 0.34 -22.39 -4.80
CA ALA A 85 -1.05 -21.98 -4.76
C ALA A 85 -1.95 -22.73 -5.76
N ALA A 86 -1.40 -23.16 -6.90
CA ALA A 86 -2.13 -23.94 -7.90
C ALA A 86 -2.58 -25.31 -7.39
N LYS A 87 -1.86 -25.93 -6.45
CA LYS A 87 -2.24 -27.22 -5.84
C LYS A 87 -3.53 -27.13 -5.03
N HIS A 88 -3.91 -25.92 -4.61
CA HIS A 88 -5.08 -25.62 -3.79
C HIS A 88 -6.24 -25.03 -4.58
N TYR A 89 -6.11 -24.91 -5.90
CA TYR A 89 -7.19 -24.48 -6.79
C TYR A 89 -8.10 -25.66 -7.18
N PRO A 90 -9.44 -25.45 -7.21
CA PRO A 90 -10.19 -24.27 -6.76
C PRO A 90 -10.36 -24.22 -5.23
N LEU A 91 -10.59 -23.01 -4.69
CA LEU A 91 -11.06 -22.87 -3.29
C LEU A 91 -12.51 -23.34 -3.19
N ARG A 92 -12.71 -24.55 -2.70
CA ARG A 92 -13.99 -25.30 -2.77
C ARG A 92 -15.10 -24.62 -1.94
N ASP A 93 -14.83 -24.40 -0.66
CA ASP A 93 -15.79 -23.96 0.33
C ASP A 93 -15.14 -23.08 1.41
N ARG A 94 -15.91 -22.69 2.41
CA ARG A 94 -15.45 -21.83 3.50
C ARG A 94 -14.42 -22.52 4.38
N GLU A 95 -14.58 -23.82 4.63
CA GLU A 95 -13.67 -24.56 5.50
C GLU A 95 -12.32 -24.77 4.82
N HIS A 96 -12.33 -25.07 3.51
CA HIS A 96 -11.10 -25.11 2.73
C HIS A 96 -10.37 -23.75 2.71
N TYR A 97 -11.10 -22.63 2.60
CA TYR A 97 -10.52 -21.30 2.74
C TYR A 97 -9.91 -21.08 4.14
N LYS A 98 -10.66 -21.40 5.19
CA LYS A 98 -10.20 -21.20 6.57
C LYS A 98 -8.99 -22.04 6.95
N SER A 99 -8.76 -23.17 6.29
CA SER A 99 -7.60 -24.02 6.57
C SER A 99 -6.26 -23.36 6.24
N PHE A 100 -6.25 -22.27 5.46
CA PHE A 100 -5.03 -21.50 5.15
C PHE A 100 -4.72 -20.41 6.19
N LEU A 101 -5.70 -19.94 6.95
CA LEU A 101 -5.49 -18.85 7.90
C LEU A 101 -4.46 -19.18 8.99
N PRO A 102 -4.46 -20.37 9.62
CA PRO A 102 -3.42 -20.72 10.60
C PRO A 102 -2.01 -20.79 10.01
N LEU A 103 -1.88 -21.01 8.70
CA LEU A 103 -0.58 -21.05 8.02
C LEU A 103 0.08 -19.68 7.88
N LEU A 104 -0.68 -18.61 8.09
CA LEU A 104 -0.14 -17.24 8.15
C LEU A 104 0.76 -17.03 9.37
N GLU A 105 0.67 -17.88 10.40
CA GLU A 105 1.50 -17.86 11.60
C GLU A 105 2.60 -18.93 11.57
N SER A 106 2.79 -19.62 10.43
CA SER A 106 3.84 -20.63 10.27
C SER A 106 5.24 -20.05 10.56
N GLU A 107 6.14 -20.84 11.11
CA GLU A 107 7.56 -20.46 11.24
C GLU A 107 8.25 -20.37 9.87
N ASP A 108 7.78 -21.16 8.89
CA ASP A 108 8.34 -21.15 7.53
C ASP A 108 7.87 -19.95 6.70
N LYS A 109 8.81 -19.11 6.28
CA LYS A 109 8.58 -17.93 5.46
C LYS A 109 7.82 -18.22 4.16
N PHE A 110 8.19 -19.30 3.48
CA PHE A 110 7.55 -19.66 2.21
C PHE A 110 6.08 -20.06 2.42
N THR A 111 5.80 -20.81 3.49
CA THR A 111 4.45 -21.19 3.89
C THR A 111 3.60 -19.95 4.19
N ARG A 112 4.10 -18.98 4.94
CA ARG A 112 3.37 -17.71 5.16
C ARG A 112 3.09 -16.98 3.85
N ALA A 113 4.06 -16.91 2.94
CA ALA A 113 3.92 -16.19 1.68
C ALA A 113 2.85 -16.77 0.75
N TRP A 114 2.87 -18.09 0.49
CA TRP A 114 1.89 -18.67 -0.41
C TRP A 114 0.50 -18.79 0.22
N SER A 115 0.42 -19.07 1.52
CA SER A 115 -0.86 -19.10 2.24
C SER A 115 -1.49 -17.69 2.31
N PHE A 116 -0.68 -16.63 2.48
CA PHE A 116 -1.15 -15.26 2.35
C PHE A 116 -1.78 -15.00 0.97
N TYR A 117 -1.11 -15.39 -0.11
CA TYR A 117 -1.67 -15.19 -1.45
C TYR A 117 -3.01 -15.90 -1.63
N ILE A 118 -3.14 -17.15 -1.20
CA ILE A 118 -4.40 -17.90 -1.26
C ILE A 118 -5.48 -17.21 -0.41
N SER A 119 -5.14 -16.87 0.82
CA SER A 119 -6.06 -16.24 1.78
C SER A 119 -6.56 -14.89 1.26
N ILE A 120 -5.68 -14.01 0.78
CA ILE A 120 -6.08 -12.70 0.27
C ILE A 120 -6.88 -12.79 -1.04
N LYS A 121 -6.59 -13.77 -1.90
CA LYS A 121 -7.38 -14.03 -3.11
C LYS A 121 -8.78 -14.55 -2.80
N GLY A 122 -8.93 -15.37 -1.78
CA GLY A 122 -10.22 -15.90 -1.32
C GLY A 122 -11.00 -14.96 -0.39
N ALA A 123 -10.36 -13.89 0.08
CA ALA A 123 -10.93 -12.92 1.01
C ALA A 123 -12.04 -12.07 0.38
N PHE A 124 -13.09 -11.80 1.15
CA PHE A 124 -14.13 -10.85 0.75
C PHE A 124 -13.59 -9.40 0.90
N SER A 125 -13.53 -8.66 -0.20
CA SER A 125 -13.02 -7.28 -0.24
C SER A 125 -11.58 -7.08 0.27
N GLY A 126 -10.77 -8.15 0.33
CA GLY A 126 -9.41 -8.08 0.85
C GLY A 126 -9.31 -8.13 2.38
N ASP A 127 -10.41 -8.50 3.05
CA ASP A 127 -10.47 -8.70 4.49
C ASP A 127 -10.16 -10.17 4.82
N LEU A 128 -9.01 -10.40 5.44
CA LEU A 128 -8.53 -11.72 5.81
C LEU A 128 -9.42 -12.40 6.81
N GLY A 129 -10.00 -13.21 7.04
CA GLY A 129 -10.96 -13.77 8.01
C GLY A 129 -12.35 -13.95 7.40
N HIS A 130 -12.69 -13.16 6.39
CA HIS A 130 -13.98 -13.20 5.74
C HIS A 130 -13.90 -13.69 4.29
N THR A 131 -14.78 -14.60 3.90
CA THR A 131 -14.85 -15.13 2.54
C THR A 131 -16.30 -15.28 2.07
N SER A 132 -16.50 -15.24 0.77
CA SER A 132 -17.76 -15.53 0.09
C SER A 132 -17.55 -16.50 -1.06
N GLU A 133 -18.60 -17.12 -1.58
CA GLU A 133 -18.49 -17.95 -2.78
C GLU A 133 -17.88 -17.19 -3.96
N ALA A 134 -18.30 -15.93 -4.16
CA ALA A 134 -17.79 -15.09 -5.23
C ALA A 134 -16.31 -14.74 -5.03
N SER A 135 -15.86 -14.42 -3.80
CA SER A 135 -14.48 -14.07 -3.54
C SER A 135 -13.53 -15.27 -3.70
N ARG A 136 -13.95 -16.47 -3.33
CA ARG A 136 -13.14 -17.68 -3.54
C ARG A 136 -12.80 -17.95 -5.01
N LYS A 137 -13.66 -17.52 -5.95
CA LYS A 137 -13.41 -17.61 -7.40
C LYS A 137 -12.28 -16.69 -7.89
N ASN A 138 -11.80 -15.75 -7.06
CA ASN A 138 -10.66 -14.89 -7.42
C ASN A 138 -9.32 -15.63 -7.40
N LEU A 139 -9.19 -16.75 -6.67
CA LEU A 139 -8.10 -17.69 -6.93
C LEU A 139 -8.43 -18.44 -8.22
N CYS A 140 -7.80 -18.07 -9.32
CA CYS A 140 -8.11 -18.58 -10.65
C CYS A 140 -6.84 -18.73 -11.49
N PRO A 141 -6.86 -19.56 -12.56
CA PRO A 141 -5.69 -19.79 -13.42
C PRO A 141 -5.07 -18.51 -13.95
N ALA A 142 -5.86 -17.56 -14.42
CA ALA A 142 -5.35 -16.27 -14.91
C ALA A 142 -4.63 -15.46 -13.83
N GLY A 143 -5.11 -15.49 -12.59
CA GLY A 143 -4.44 -14.88 -11.43
C GLY A 143 -3.12 -15.56 -11.11
N LEU A 144 -3.08 -16.89 -11.14
CA LEU A 144 -1.87 -17.69 -10.92
C LEU A 144 -0.83 -17.44 -12.02
N MET A 145 -1.24 -17.39 -13.29
CA MET A 145 -0.33 -17.05 -14.39
C MET A 145 0.25 -15.64 -14.25
N ARG A 146 -0.56 -14.67 -13.84
CA ARG A 146 -0.10 -13.30 -13.59
C ARG A 146 0.89 -13.24 -12.43
N LEU A 147 0.66 -14.00 -11.36
CA LEU A 147 1.59 -14.14 -10.26
C LEU A 147 2.91 -14.79 -10.72
N ALA A 148 2.84 -15.90 -11.44
CA ALA A 148 4.03 -16.60 -11.95
C ALA A 148 4.88 -15.71 -12.87
N GLY A 149 4.25 -14.81 -13.62
CA GLY A 149 4.91 -13.84 -14.51
C GLY A 149 5.31 -12.53 -13.83
N PHE A 150 5.24 -12.43 -12.50
CA PHE A 150 5.65 -11.22 -11.80
C PHE A 150 7.12 -10.88 -12.06
N TYR A 151 7.34 -9.66 -12.56
CA TYR A 151 8.67 -9.12 -12.80
C TYR A 151 8.66 -7.60 -12.75
N ASN A 152 9.44 -7.00 -11.83
CA ASN A 152 9.68 -5.57 -11.82
C ASN A 152 11.06 -5.28 -11.18
N PRO A 153 12.10 -4.98 -11.99
CA PRO A 153 13.47 -4.79 -11.50
C PRO A 153 13.69 -3.46 -10.75
N ASN A 154 12.69 -2.59 -10.77
CA ASN A 154 12.73 -1.31 -10.05
C ASN A 154 12.00 -1.38 -8.70
N PHE A 155 11.47 -2.54 -8.34
CA PHE A 155 10.75 -2.78 -7.11
C PHE A 155 11.56 -3.66 -6.17
N SER A 156 11.71 -3.22 -4.93
CA SER A 156 12.29 -3.97 -3.81
C SER A 156 11.40 -3.85 -2.58
N PHE A 157 11.39 -4.89 -1.76
CA PHE A 157 10.58 -4.96 -0.57
C PHE A 157 11.36 -5.50 0.62
N SER A 158 11.05 -5.03 1.82
CA SER A 158 11.56 -5.56 3.08
C SER A 158 10.51 -5.45 4.20
N PHE A 159 10.49 -6.38 5.13
CA PHE A 159 9.74 -6.22 6.37
C PHE A 159 10.25 -5.01 7.16
N GLY A 160 9.35 -4.20 7.73
CA GLY A 160 9.79 -3.06 8.53
C GLY A 160 8.67 -2.20 9.11
N ASP A 161 8.92 -1.70 10.32
CA ASP A 161 8.09 -0.69 10.97
C ASP A 161 8.34 0.68 10.35
N CYS A 162 7.28 1.42 10.06
CA CYS A 162 7.33 2.78 9.52
C CYS A 162 8.13 3.74 10.42
N PHE A 163 8.04 3.58 11.74
CA PHE A 163 8.76 4.40 12.71
C PHE A 163 10.27 4.19 12.71
N GLU A 164 10.72 3.07 12.16
CA GLU A 164 12.15 2.76 11.99
C GLU A 164 12.63 3.00 10.56
N THR A 165 11.76 2.75 9.58
CA THR A 165 12.15 2.83 8.17
C THR A 165 12.13 4.26 7.64
N ILE A 166 11.14 5.10 7.98
CA ILE A 166 11.09 6.49 7.54
C ILE A 166 12.37 7.28 7.91
N PRO A 167 12.88 7.21 9.16
CA PRO A 167 14.13 7.92 9.50
C PRO A 167 15.36 7.47 8.71
N LYS A 168 15.42 6.21 8.26
CA LYS A 168 16.52 5.68 7.42
C LYS A 168 16.48 6.24 5.98
N HIS A 169 15.31 6.70 5.52
CA HIS A 169 15.05 7.27 4.20
C HIS A 169 14.84 8.78 4.22
N LYS A 170 15.52 9.50 5.09
CA LYS A 170 15.29 10.91 5.41
C LYS A 170 15.15 11.84 4.19
N ASN A 171 15.87 11.55 3.09
CA ASN A 171 15.90 12.36 1.89
C ASN A 171 15.14 11.75 0.69
N ASP A 172 14.66 10.52 0.80
CA ASP A 172 13.87 9.90 -0.27
C ASP A 172 12.46 10.49 -0.29
N PHE A 173 11.86 10.61 -1.46
CA PHE A 173 10.44 10.93 -1.55
C PHE A 173 9.60 9.77 -1.02
N ILE A 174 8.54 10.05 -0.25
CA ILE A 174 7.71 9.02 0.36
C ILE A 174 6.27 9.08 -0.13
N TYR A 175 5.70 7.94 -0.50
CA TYR A 175 4.25 7.76 -0.57
C TYR A 175 3.78 6.99 0.66
N LEU A 176 2.73 7.48 1.33
CA LEU A 176 2.18 6.89 2.55
C LEU A 176 0.68 6.61 2.40
N ASP A 177 0.27 5.45 2.90
CA ASP A 177 -1.14 5.04 3.06
C ASP A 177 -1.30 4.37 4.43
N PRO A 178 -1.13 5.15 5.54
CA PRO A 178 -1.12 4.59 6.88
C PRO A 178 -2.50 4.11 7.32
N PRO A 179 -2.58 3.35 8.43
CA PRO A 179 -3.84 3.03 9.08
C PRO A 179 -4.70 4.28 9.32
N TYR A 180 -5.99 4.22 8.95
CA TYR A 180 -6.90 5.37 9.07
C TYR A 180 -7.38 5.57 10.50
N TYR A 181 -7.44 6.85 10.92
CA TYR A 181 -7.79 7.23 12.29
C TYR A 181 -9.19 6.77 12.74
N LYS A 182 -10.18 6.86 11.84
CA LYS A 182 -11.59 6.51 12.14
C LYS A 182 -12.03 5.15 11.59
N THR A 183 -11.17 4.45 10.85
CA THR A 183 -11.55 3.15 10.31
C THR A 183 -11.46 2.13 11.43
N THR A 184 -12.57 1.45 11.70
CA THR A 184 -12.63 0.37 12.69
C THR A 184 -11.56 -0.68 12.41
N SER A 185 -10.89 -1.10 13.45
CA SER A 185 -9.71 -1.97 13.55
C SER A 185 -9.81 -3.36 12.88
N TYR A 186 -10.90 -3.67 12.17
CA TYR A 186 -11.17 -5.02 11.65
C TYR A 186 -10.60 -5.34 10.26
N TYR A 187 -9.98 -4.36 9.57
CA TYR A 187 -9.68 -4.54 8.14
C TYR A 187 -8.26 -4.96 7.80
N TYR A 188 -7.31 -4.93 8.74
CA TYR A 188 -5.90 -5.17 8.44
C TYR A 188 -5.27 -6.18 9.39
N GLY A 189 -4.52 -7.14 8.85
CA GLY A 189 -4.01 -8.27 9.60
C GLY A 189 -5.07 -9.36 9.80
N ILE A 190 -4.79 -10.30 10.67
CA ILE A 190 -5.79 -11.26 11.17
C ILE A 190 -6.55 -10.55 12.27
N ASP A 191 -7.85 -10.41 12.13
CA ASP A 191 -8.75 -9.76 13.12
C ASP A 191 -8.34 -8.33 13.53
N GLY A 192 -7.74 -7.55 12.60
CA GLY A 192 -7.39 -6.16 12.86
C GLY A 192 -6.09 -5.94 13.67
N SER A 193 -5.30 -6.98 13.89
CA SER A 193 -4.14 -6.99 14.79
C SER A 193 -3.03 -5.97 14.46
N THR A 194 -3.00 -5.41 13.26
CA THR A 194 -1.97 -4.43 12.84
C THR A 194 -2.40 -2.97 12.97
N HIS A 195 -3.60 -2.68 13.49
CA HIS A 195 -4.17 -1.33 13.56
C HIS A 195 -4.44 -0.80 14.96
N GLU A 196 -4.63 -1.68 15.94
CA GLU A 196 -4.86 -1.22 17.30
C GLU A 196 -3.64 -0.45 17.82
N GLY A 197 -3.88 0.82 18.17
CA GLY A 197 -2.85 1.65 18.79
C GLY A 197 -1.85 2.29 17.84
N PHE A 198 -2.12 2.40 16.51
CA PHE A 198 -1.25 3.15 15.61
C PHE A 198 -1.08 4.59 16.09
N ASN A 199 0.17 5.02 16.28
CA ASN A 199 0.50 6.33 16.84
C ASN A 199 0.61 7.39 15.74
N HIS A 200 -0.51 8.06 15.46
CA HIS A 200 -0.62 9.10 14.43
C HIS A 200 0.22 10.34 14.75
N ASP A 201 0.32 10.72 16.04
CA ASP A 201 1.14 11.84 16.49
C ASP A 201 2.62 11.57 16.24
N LYS A 202 3.11 10.37 16.60
CA LYS A 202 4.49 9.95 16.35
C LYS A 202 4.81 9.94 14.86
N LEU A 203 3.87 9.49 14.00
CA LEU A 203 4.04 9.55 12.55
C LEU A 203 4.21 11.00 12.08
N ALA A 204 3.36 11.92 12.56
CA ALA A 204 3.45 13.33 12.19
C ALA A 204 4.78 13.95 12.64
N ASP A 205 5.27 13.66 13.86
CA ASP A 205 6.54 14.14 14.37
C ASP A 205 7.73 13.70 13.51
N ILE A 206 7.74 12.45 13.07
CA ILE A 206 8.79 11.90 12.19
C ILE A 206 8.70 12.55 10.81
N LEU A 207 7.50 12.67 10.23
CA LEU A 207 7.29 13.27 8.92
C LEU A 207 7.58 14.77 8.91
N LYS A 208 7.40 15.47 10.02
CA LYS A 208 7.79 16.89 10.15
C LYS A 208 9.28 17.09 9.97
N GLN A 209 10.10 16.15 10.42
CA GLN A 209 11.56 16.17 10.31
C GLN A 209 12.07 15.61 8.97
N HIS A 210 11.22 14.92 8.20
CA HIS A 210 11.59 14.32 6.93
C HIS A 210 11.86 15.40 5.87
N GLU A 211 12.93 15.27 5.07
CA GLU A 211 13.39 16.29 4.11
C GLU A 211 13.05 15.97 2.65
N GLY A 212 12.86 14.70 2.32
CA GLY A 212 12.59 14.22 0.95
C GLY A 212 11.22 14.60 0.38
N GLY A 213 10.32 15.12 1.22
CA GLY A 213 8.93 15.37 0.83
C GLY A 213 8.07 14.11 0.79
N PHE A 214 6.75 14.29 0.76
CA PHE A 214 5.83 13.16 0.69
C PHE A 214 4.47 13.50 0.11
N VAL A 215 3.77 12.48 -0.35
CA VAL A 215 2.32 12.45 -0.60
C VAL A 215 1.73 11.36 0.28
N MET A 216 0.71 11.69 1.07
CA MET A 216 0.05 10.77 1.98
C MET A 216 -1.45 10.78 1.76
N SER A 217 -2.03 9.59 1.59
CA SER A 217 -3.49 9.36 1.56
C SER A 217 -3.98 9.11 2.99
N TYR A 218 -5.05 9.81 3.40
CA TYR A 218 -5.61 9.66 4.75
C TYR A 218 -7.12 9.89 4.78
N ASP A 219 -7.78 9.45 5.86
CA ASP A 219 -9.17 9.78 6.11
C ASP A 219 -9.36 11.26 6.45
N ASN A 220 -10.40 11.86 5.88
CA ASN A 220 -10.68 13.28 6.04
C ASN A 220 -11.32 13.57 7.42
N THR A 221 -10.48 13.77 8.45
CA THR A 221 -10.90 14.06 9.83
C THR A 221 -10.32 15.39 10.32
N ASP A 222 -11.03 16.06 11.25
CA ASP A 222 -10.57 17.33 11.81
C ASP A 222 -9.28 17.14 12.64
N TYR A 223 -9.15 16.00 13.32
CA TYR A 223 -7.93 15.65 14.05
C TYR A 223 -6.70 15.63 13.15
N LEU A 224 -6.77 14.93 12.02
CA LEU A 224 -5.63 14.85 11.10
C LEU A 224 -5.35 16.20 10.42
N LYS A 225 -6.38 16.97 10.07
CA LYS A 225 -6.16 18.32 9.55
C LYS A 225 -5.44 19.20 10.57
N GLU A 226 -5.85 19.18 11.82
CA GLU A 226 -5.20 19.94 12.88
C GLU A 226 -3.72 19.55 13.06
N LEU A 227 -3.42 18.24 12.98
CA LEU A 227 -2.08 17.70 13.13
C LEU A 227 -1.10 18.12 12.02
N TYR A 228 -1.60 18.35 10.80
CA TYR A 228 -0.76 18.60 9.62
C TYR A 228 -0.86 20.01 9.02
N LYS A 229 -1.86 20.84 9.37
CA LYS A 229 -2.20 22.11 8.68
C LYS A 229 -1.06 23.14 8.58
N ASP A 230 -0.22 23.24 9.60
CA ASP A 230 0.75 24.34 9.70
C ASP A 230 2.03 24.13 8.85
N TRP A 231 2.21 22.92 8.29
CA TRP A 231 3.45 22.55 7.63
C TRP A 231 3.28 21.67 6.39
N THR A 232 2.03 21.45 5.94
CA THR A 232 1.70 20.68 4.74
C THR A 232 0.63 21.37 3.91
N GLU A 233 0.48 20.94 2.66
CA GLU A 233 -0.62 21.29 1.76
C GLU A 233 -1.68 20.20 1.78
N PHE A 234 -2.96 20.55 1.70
CA PHE A 234 -4.07 19.61 1.60
C PHE A 234 -4.68 19.65 0.22
N ARG A 235 -4.95 18.45 -0.34
CA ARG A 235 -5.84 18.27 -1.49
C ARG A 235 -6.90 17.23 -1.14
N TYR A 236 -7.98 17.23 -1.91
CA TYR A 236 -9.12 16.36 -1.68
C TYR A 236 -9.44 15.60 -2.96
N LEU A 237 -9.52 14.24 -2.86
CA LEU A 237 -9.98 13.41 -3.95
C LEU A 237 -11.35 12.85 -3.62
N GLU A 238 -12.32 13.07 -4.50
CA GLU A 238 -13.66 12.49 -4.38
C GLU A 238 -13.71 11.15 -5.15
N PHE A 239 -14.28 10.14 -4.54
CA PHE A 239 -14.50 8.85 -5.19
C PHE A 239 -15.81 8.20 -4.79
N ASP A 240 -16.41 7.45 -5.71
CA ASP A 240 -17.61 6.68 -5.43
C ASP A 240 -17.30 5.43 -4.63
N TYR A 241 -17.76 5.39 -3.37
CA TYR A 241 -17.62 4.22 -2.52
C TYR A 241 -18.79 3.26 -2.78
N GLN A 242 -18.47 2.14 -3.45
CA GLN A 242 -19.42 1.05 -3.71
C GLN A 242 -19.00 -0.18 -2.92
N MET A 243 -19.49 -0.35 -1.70
CA MET A 243 -19.46 -1.66 -1.06
C MET A 243 -20.65 -2.48 -1.56
N ALA A 244 -20.39 -3.67 -2.11
CA ALA A 244 -21.44 -4.61 -2.44
C ALA A 244 -22.14 -5.05 -1.16
N GLY A 245 -23.43 -4.77 -1.03
CA GLY A 245 -24.29 -5.31 0.03
C GLY A 245 -25.05 -4.31 0.90
N ASP A 246 -24.56 -3.08 1.07
CA ASP A 246 -25.25 -2.08 1.90
C ASP A 246 -25.49 -0.78 1.12
N VAL A 247 -26.73 -0.54 0.75
CA VAL A 247 -27.16 0.64 -0.01
C VAL A 247 -26.96 1.93 0.79
N SER A 248 -27.01 1.86 2.14
CA SER A 248 -26.84 3.01 3.04
C SER A 248 -25.38 3.52 3.08
N ARG A 249 -24.42 2.70 2.65
CA ARG A 249 -22.98 3.04 2.59
C ARG A 249 -22.52 3.48 1.19
N ARG A 250 -23.44 3.58 0.22
CA ARG A 250 -23.13 4.12 -1.12
C ARG A 250 -23.13 5.64 -1.04
N GLY A 251 -22.04 6.27 -1.45
CA GLY A 251 -21.94 7.74 -1.48
C GLY A 251 -20.56 8.18 -1.93
N LYS A 252 -20.44 9.45 -2.26
CA LYS A 252 -19.15 10.08 -2.48
C LYS A 252 -18.40 10.13 -1.15
N LYS A 253 -17.20 9.58 -1.13
CA LYS A 253 -16.23 9.75 -0.05
C LYS A 253 -15.13 10.68 -0.50
N THR A 254 -14.61 11.45 0.44
CA THR A 254 -13.50 12.36 0.21
C THR A 254 -12.28 11.82 0.93
N GLU A 255 -11.23 11.58 0.17
CA GLU A 255 -9.90 11.25 0.67
C GLU A 255 -9.13 12.53 0.90
N LEU A 256 -8.47 12.66 2.04
CA LEU A 256 -7.52 13.72 2.32
C LEU A 256 -6.14 13.34 1.78
N ILE A 257 -5.59 14.16 0.91
CA ILE A 257 -4.21 14.02 0.44
C ILE A 257 -3.37 15.09 1.12
N ILE A 258 -2.43 14.66 1.94
CA ILE A 258 -1.51 15.51 2.68
C ILE A 258 -0.17 15.53 1.96
N ILE A 259 0.36 16.72 1.67
CA ILE A 259 1.52 16.90 0.81
C ILE A 259 2.55 17.75 1.54
N LYS A 260 3.80 17.27 1.57
CA LYS A 260 4.96 18.06 1.94
C LYS A 260 5.95 18.14 0.79
N GLN A 261 6.33 19.36 0.42
CA GLN A 261 7.33 19.57 -0.64
C GLN A 261 8.73 19.11 -0.17
N PRO A 262 9.57 18.56 -1.07
CA PRO A 262 10.97 18.29 -0.76
C PRO A 262 11.71 19.58 -0.34
N LYS A 263 12.56 19.50 0.69
CA LYS A 263 13.31 20.65 1.22
C LYS A 263 14.14 21.35 0.15
N VAL A 264 14.88 20.60 -0.66
CA VAL A 264 15.71 21.15 -1.75
C VAL A 264 14.90 21.98 -2.75
N LYS A 265 13.66 21.55 -3.04
CA LYS A 265 12.76 22.27 -3.95
C LYS A 265 12.26 23.58 -3.36
N VAL A 266 12.06 23.62 -2.06
CA VAL A 266 11.64 24.83 -1.33
C VAL A 266 12.78 25.84 -1.31
N GLU A 267 14.00 25.43 -0.99
CA GLU A 267 15.19 26.28 -0.99
C GLU A 267 15.48 26.86 -2.36
N ALA A 268 15.38 26.05 -3.43
CA ALA A 268 15.58 26.52 -4.80
C ALA A 268 14.53 27.59 -5.20
N LYS A 269 13.27 27.45 -4.78
CA LYS A 269 12.23 28.48 -5.02
C LYS A 269 12.50 29.76 -4.23
N LEU A 270 12.92 29.67 -2.98
CA LEU A 270 13.27 30.83 -2.15
C LEU A 270 14.45 31.61 -2.76
N ASN A 271 15.52 30.92 -3.13
CA ASN A 271 16.69 31.55 -3.76
C ASN A 271 16.32 32.23 -5.10
N ALA A 272 15.43 31.60 -5.89
CA ALA A 272 14.94 32.23 -7.13
C ALA A 272 14.11 33.50 -6.87
N LEU A 273 13.28 33.52 -5.83
CA LEU A 273 12.52 34.72 -5.43
C LEU A 273 13.43 35.83 -4.92
N GLU A 274 14.41 35.50 -4.09
CA GLU A 274 15.41 36.47 -3.61
C GLU A 274 16.19 37.11 -4.75
N SER A 275 16.57 36.32 -5.77
CA SER A 275 17.28 36.85 -6.97
C SER A 275 16.43 37.76 -7.86
N LEU A 276 15.10 37.73 -7.73
CA LEU A 276 14.19 38.65 -8.45
C LEU A 276 13.91 39.93 -7.70
N LEU A 277 14.30 40.02 -6.44
CA LEU A 277 14.07 41.20 -5.57
C LEU A 277 15.33 42.08 -5.46
N VAL A 278 16.43 41.67 -6.06
CA VAL A 278 17.71 42.40 -6.20
C VAL A 278 17.85 42.94 -7.61
#